data_f1abbecac4b125cfe549e15c289e311b
#
_entry.id   f1abbecac4b125cfe549e15c289e311b
#
_cell.length_a   1.000
_cell.length_b   1.000
_cell.length_c   1.000
_cell.angle_alpha   90.00
_cell.angle_beta   90.00
_cell.angle_gamma   90.00
#
_symmetry.space_group_name_H-M   'P 1'
#
loop_
_entity.id
_entity.type
_entity.pdbx_description
1 polymer ?
#
loop_
_entity_poly.entity_id
_entity_poly.type
_entity_poly.pdbx_seq_one_letter_code
_entity_poly.pdbx_strand_id
1 'polypeptide(L)'
;MSAAPLLEATDVRQGILDTGQRIMAGKGFSAVGLNEVLKAAGVPKGSFYHYFASKDAFGEAMLGAYFDAYLADLDATLRQPGLTTAQRLMNYWRQWQQSQAFSDCQGKCLAVKLGAEVADLSEPMRAALMRGTSAITRRLARALEAGVADGSLRIDGDPAHVAQSLYQLWLGASVMSKIVRTTQPVETAMTTTRQLLHLAP
;
A
#
# COMPACT_ATOMS: atom_id res chain seq x y z
N MET A 1 18.75 -35.14 3.05
CA MET A 1 19.10 -34.28 4.21
C MET A 1 18.51 -32.91 3.95
N SER A 2 17.70 -32.60 4.59
CA SER A 2 16.50 -32.00 5.12
C SER A 2 16.47 -30.48 4.85
N ALA A 3 15.78 -30.06 3.76
CA ALA A 3 15.40 -28.65 3.49
C ALA A 3 14.07 -28.24 4.19
N ALA A 4 13.42 -29.19 4.89
CA ALA A 4 12.11 -29.00 5.53
C ALA A 4 12.09 -27.93 6.66
N PRO A 5 13.09 -27.79 7.55
CA PRO A 5 12.98 -26.83 8.66
C PRO A 5 13.01 -25.36 8.27
N LEU A 6 13.67 -25.01 7.17
CA LEU A 6 13.78 -23.62 6.71
C LEU A 6 12.50 -23.13 6.02
N LEU A 7 11.82 -23.99 5.28
CA LEU A 7 10.54 -23.67 4.64
C LEU A 7 9.44 -23.47 5.69
N GLU A 8 9.35 -24.37 6.69
CA GLU A 8 8.38 -24.24 7.78
C GLU A 8 8.60 -22.97 8.62
N ALA A 9 9.85 -22.58 8.91
CA ALA A 9 10.16 -21.36 9.65
C ALA A 9 9.79 -20.09 8.88
N THR A 10 9.97 -20.08 7.55
CA THR A 10 9.56 -18.97 6.67
C THR A 10 8.05 -18.85 6.61
N ASP A 11 7.32 -19.97 6.54
CA ASP A 11 5.86 -20.01 6.55
C ASP A 11 5.27 -19.46 7.86
N VAL A 12 5.85 -19.85 9.02
CA VAL A 12 5.41 -19.33 10.32
C VAL A 12 5.65 -17.83 10.44
N ARG A 13 6.83 -17.35 10.05
CA ARG A 13 7.14 -15.91 10.06
C ARG A 13 6.16 -15.13 9.18
N GLN A 14 5.90 -15.61 7.96
CA GLN A 14 4.95 -14.96 7.05
C GLN A 14 3.52 -15.01 7.60
N GLY A 15 3.09 -16.10 8.18
CA GLY A 15 1.78 -16.24 8.82
C GLY A 15 1.57 -15.23 9.97
N ILE A 16 2.62 -14.92 10.76
CA ILE A 16 2.57 -13.87 11.78
C ILE A 16 2.41 -12.47 11.14
N LEU A 17 3.16 -12.19 10.05
CA LEU A 17 3.09 -10.92 9.33
C LEU A 17 1.71 -10.70 8.72
N ASP A 18 1.15 -11.68 8.02
CA ASP A 18 -0.16 -11.62 7.38
C ASP A 18 -1.29 -11.43 8.40
N THR A 19 -1.20 -12.15 9.51
CA THR A 19 -2.17 -12.03 10.61
C THR A 19 -2.10 -10.65 11.25
N GLY A 20 -0.91 -10.13 11.51
CA GLY A 20 -0.71 -8.79 12.05
C GLY A 20 -1.21 -7.71 11.11
N GLN A 21 -0.88 -7.82 9.82
CA GLN A 21 -1.36 -6.90 8.79
C GLN A 21 -2.90 -6.82 8.77
N ARG A 22 -3.57 -7.96 8.77
CA ARG A 22 -5.04 -8.04 8.74
C ARG A 22 -5.68 -7.39 9.97
N ILE A 23 -5.14 -7.66 11.18
CA ILE A 23 -5.69 -7.11 12.43
C ILE A 23 -5.42 -5.60 12.53
N MET A 24 -4.18 -5.18 12.23
CA MET A 24 -3.76 -3.78 12.34
C MET A 24 -4.37 -2.89 11.25
N ALA A 25 -4.68 -3.42 10.07
CA ALA A 25 -5.45 -2.72 9.05
C ALA A 25 -6.84 -2.30 9.56
N GLY A 26 -7.46 -3.08 10.44
CA GLY A 26 -8.74 -2.72 11.06
C GLY A 26 -8.59 -1.79 12.27
N LYS A 27 -7.69 -2.13 13.21
CA LYS A 27 -7.62 -1.50 14.53
C LYS A 27 -6.57 -0.41 14.69
N GLY A 28 -5.51 -0.37 13.85
CA GLY A 28 -4.31 0.44 14.04
C GLY A 28 -3.21 -0.33 14.77
N PHE A 29 -2.00 0.22 14.81
CA PHE A 29 -0.82 -0.44 15.38
C PHE A 29 -0.82 -0.41 16.90
N SER A 30 -1.10 0.75 17.51
CA SER A 30 -1.05 0.94 18.96
C SER A 30 -2.15 0.15 19.69
N ALA A 31 -3.35 0.08 19.08
CA ALA A 31 -4.49 -0.60 19.68
C ALA A 31 -4.37 -2.14 19.65
N VAL A 32 -3.39 -2.70 18.92
CA VAL A 32 -3.21 -4.15 18.80
C VAL A 32 -2.06 -4.62 19.67
N GLY A 33 -2.37 -5.46 20.65
CA GLY A 33 -1.37 -6.12 21.49
C GLY A 33 -0.71 -7.30 20.76
N LEU A 34 0.58 -7.55 21.05
CA LEU A 34 1.30 -8.67 20.47
C LEU A 34 0.62 -10.02 20.73
N ASN A 35 0.08 -10.21 21.92
CA ASN A 35 -0.62 -11.45 22.29
C ASN A 35 -1.86 -11.70 21.43
N GLU A 36 -2.55 -10.66 20.96
CA GLU A 36 -3.68 -10.78 20.06
C GLU A 36 -3.25 -11.34 18.70
N VAL A 37 -2.16 -10.79 18.14
CA VAL A 37 -1.59 -11.27 16.86
C VAL A 37 -1.16 -12.73 16.98
N LEU A 38 -0.43 -13.09 18.03
CA LEU A 38 0.09 -14.44 18.24
C LEU A 38 -1.03 -15.47 18.44
N LYS A 39 -2.04 -15.12 19.24
CA LYS A 39 -3.21 -15.97 19.44
C LYS A 39 -3.95 -16.20 18.11
N ALA A 40 -4.12 -15.16 17.32
CA ALA A 40 -4.79 -15.25 16.01
C ALA A 40 -3.95 -16.02 14.97
N ALA A 41 -2.63 -15.95 15.06
CA ALA A 41 -1.69 -16.70 14.20
C ALA A 41 -1.47 -18.15 14.66
N GLY A 42 -1.98 -18.54 15.85
CA GLY A 42 -1.75 -19.87 16.42
C GLY A 42 -0.30 -20.11 16.84
N VAL A 43 0.45 -19.04 17.18
CA VAL A 43 1.90 -19.13 17.47
C VAL A 43 2.18 -18.84 18.95
N PRO A 44 2.97 -19.69 19.64
CA PRO A 44 3.40 -19.43 21.00
C PRO A 44 4.23 -18.14 21.13
N LYS A 45 4.10 -17.44 22.27
CA LYS A 45 4.81 -16.16 22.51
C LYS A 45 6.34 -16.28 22.37
N GLY A 46 6.92 -17.40 22.79
CA GLY A 46 8.36 -17.65 22.67
C GLY A 46 8.83 -17.69 21.22
N SER A 47 8.01 -18.18 20.29
CA SER A 47 8.36 -18.25 18.86
C SER A 47 8.42 -16.87 18.21
N PHE A 48 7.65 -15.89 18.69
CA PHE A 48 7.70 -14.54 18.15
C PHE A 48 9.11 -13.92 18.24
N TYR A 49 9.72 -14.00 19.43
CA TYR A 49 11.03 -13.40 19.66
C TYR A 49 12.17 -14.12 18.92
N HIS A 50 11.89 -15.31 18.36
CA HIS A 50 12.79 -15.96 17.42
C HIS A 50 12.82 -15.24 16.06
N TYR A 51 11.70 -14.61 15.63
CA TYR A 51 11.56 -13.95 14.33
C TYR A 51 11.71 -12.44 14.40
N PHE A 52 11.30 -11.82 15.51
CA PHE A 52 11.24 -10.37 15.64
C PHE A 52 11.76 -9.92 17.02
N ALA A 53 12.76 -9.06 17.03
CA ALA A 53 13.37 -8.57 18.27
C ALA A 53 12.42 -7.73 19.15
N SER A 54 11.44 -7.07 18.52
CA SER A 54 10.46 -6.21 19.19
C SER A 54 9.17 -6.08 18.39
N LYS A 55 8.15 -5.44 18.98
CA LYS A 55 6.92 -5.09 18.26
C LYS A 55 7.21 -4.11 17.10
N ASP A 56 8.15 -3.20 17.26
CA ASP A 56 8.56 -2.25 16.23
C ASP A 56 9.28 -2.95 15.07
N ALA A 57 10.21 -3.89 15.36
CA ALA A 57 10.85 -4.70 14.35
C ALA A 57 9.84 -5.57 13.58
N PHE A 58 8.83 -6.09 14.26
CA PHE A 58 7.70 -6.75 13.63
C PHE A 58 6.90 -5.79 12.74
N GLY A 59 6.58 -4.59 13.22
CA GLY A 59 5.87 -3.57 12.46
C GLY A 59 6.64 -3.13 11.21
N GLU A 60 7.96 -2.93 11.31
CA GLU A 60 8.83 -2.65 10.16
C GLU A 60 8.78 -3.79 9.13
N ALA A 61 8.96 -5.04 9.58
CA ALA A 61 8.93 -6.20 8.70
C ALA A 61 7.55 -6.39 8.03
N MET A 62 6.46 -6.13 8.77
CA MET A 62 5.09 -6.19 8.25
C MET A 62 4.86 -5.12 7.16
N LEU A 63 5.30 -3.88 7.38
CA LEU A 63 5.22 -2.83 6.37
C LEU A 63 6.09 -3.16 5.15
N GLY A 64 7.29 -3.73 5.36
CA GLY A 64 8.16 -4.20 4.28
C GLY A 64 7.43 -5.22 3.40
N ALA A 65 6.94 -6.31 3.99
CA ALA A 65 6.20 -7.34 3.27
C ALA A 65 4.96 -6.80 2.54
N TYR A 66 4.22 -5.89 3.19
CA TYR A 66 3.08 -5.20 2.55
C TYR A 66 3.50 -4.42 1.31
N PHE A 67 4.57 -3.60 1.39
CA PHE A 67 5.01 -2.82 0.25
C PHE A 67 5.60 -3.69 -0.86
N ASP A 68 6.28 -4.78 -0.53
CA ASP A 68 6.80 -5.72 -1.53
C ASP A 68 5.65 -6.33 -2.35
N ALA A 69 4.60 -6.81 -1.68
CA ALA A 69 3.40 -7.32 -2.34
C ALA A 69 2.68 -6.23 -3.17
N TYR A 70 2.49 -5.05 -2.57
CA TYR A 70 1.85 -3.92 -3.26
C TYR A 70 2.60 -3.50 -4.52
N LEU A 71 3.93 -3.44 -4.47
CA LEU A 71 4.77 -3.05 -5.60
C LEU A 71 4.76 -4.12 -6.70
N ALA A 72 4.67 -5.40 -6.34
CA ALA A 72 4.50 -6.49 -7.31
C ALA A 72 3.16 -6.37 -8.06
N ASP A 73 2.06 -6.09 -7.34
CA ASP A 73 0.74 -5.88 -7.93
C ASP A 73 0.69 -4.62 -8.81
N LEU A 74 1.32 -3.53 -8.37
CA LEU A 74 1.48 -2.32 -9.16
C LEU A 74 2.25 -2.59 -10.45
N ASP A 75 3.39 -3.27 -10.36
CA ASP A 75 4.21 -3.63 -11.52
C ASP A 75 3.44 -4.52 -12.50
N ALA A 76 2.65 -5.49 -12.01
CA ALA A 76 1.78 -6.33 -12.84
C ALA A 76 0.72 -5.49 -13.58
N THR A 77 0.07 -4.56 -12.85
CA THR A 77 -0.93 -3.65 -13.44
C THR A 77 -0.32 -2.75 -14.51
N LEU A 78 0.86 -2.16 -14.23
CA LEU A 78 1.53 -1.25 -15.17
C LEU A 78 2.17 -1.96 -16.38
N ARG A 79 2.33 -3.29 -16.32
CA ARG A 79 2.83 -4.11 -17.44
C ARG A 79 1.75 -4.90 -18.19
N GLN A 80 0.47 -4.68 -17.86
CA GLN A 80 -0.63 -5.44 -18.46
C GLN A 80 -0.59 -5.34 -20.00
N PRO A 81 -0.52 -6.47 -20.75
CA PRO A 81 -0.40 -6.44 -22.20
C PRO A 81 -1.69 -5.94 -22.87
N GLY A 82 -1.58 -5.44 -24.10
CA GLY A 82 -2.72 -5.02 -24.92
C GLY A 82 -3.37 -3.70 -24.52
N LEU A 83 -2.83 -2.99 -23.53
CA LEU A 83 -3.32 -1.69 -23.07
C LEU A 83 -2.29 -0.59 -23.32
N THR A 84 -2.75 0.63 -23.57
CA THR A 84 -1.93 1.84 -23.54
C THR A 84 -1.46 2.14 -22.12
N THR A 85 -0.40 2.94 -21.96
CA THR A 85 0.08 3.30 -20.63
C THR A 85 -0.96 4.10 -19.84
N ALA A 86 -1.72 4.98 -20.49
CA ALA A 86 -2.85 5.65 -19.85
C ALA A 86 -3.90 4.70 -19.31
N GLN A 87 -4.26 3.66 -20.09
CA GLN A 87 -5.25 2.66 -19.65
C GLN A 87 -4.74 1.87 -18.43
N ARG A 88 -3.45 1.49 -18.38
CA ARG A 88 -2.81 0.81 -17.24
C ARG A 88 -2.82 1.68 -15.98
N LEU A 89 -2.47 2.97 -16.10
CA LEU A 89 -2.53 3.93 -15.01
C LEU A 89 -3.98 4.10 -14.51
N MET A 90 -4.95 4.22 -15.42
CA MET A 90 -6.37 4.31 -15.03
C MET A 90 -6.89 3.02 -14.39
N ASN A 91 -6.39 1.84 -14.77
CA ASN A 91 -6.69 0.58 -14.08
C ASN A 91 -6.18 0.60 -12.65
N TYR A 92 -4.95 1.06 -12.41
CA TYR A 92 -4.40 1.22 -11.06
C TYR A 92 -5.28 2.12 -10.19
N TRP A 93 -5.70 3.28 -10.69
CA TRP A 93 -6.55 4.20 -9.93
C TRP A 93 -7.97 3.64 -9.70
N ARG A 94 -8.54 2.90 -10.65
CA ARG A 94 -9.81 2.20 -10.45
C ARG A 94 -9.71 1.11 -9.38
N GLN A 95 -8.64 0.33 -9.38
CA GLN A 95 -8.39 -0.67 -8.32
C GLN A 95 -8.28 0.00 -6.95
N TRP A 96 -7.59 1.16 -6.87
CA TRP A 96 -7.53 1.93 -5.64
C TRP A 96 -8.94 2.38 -5.20
N GLN A 97 -9.71 3.00 -6.10
CA GLN A 97 -11.10 3.41 -5.83
C GLN A 97 -11.95 2.25 -5.31
N GLN A 98 -11.89 1.09 -5.96
CA GLN A 98 -12.64 -0.11 -5.56
C GLN A 98 -12.21 -0.61 -4.16
N SER A 99 -10.93 -0.49 -3.80
CA SER A 99 -10.41 -0.87 -2.49
C SER A 99 -10.95 0.01 -1.35
N GLN A 100 -11.50 1.18 -1.66
CA GLN A 100 -12.13 2.10 -0.70
C GLN A 100 -13.65 1.90 -0.58
N ALA A 101 -14.24 0.94 -1.33
CA ALA A 101 -15.68 0.67 -1.26
C ALA A 101 -16.12 0.25 0.15
N PHE A 102 -17.28 0.76 0.58
CA PHE A 102 -17.76 0.80 1.96
C PHE A 102 -18.03 -0.55 2.64
N SER A 103 -18.29 -1.61 1.89
CA SER A 103 -18.62 -2.91 2.45
C SER A 103 -17.46 -3.55 3.22
N ASP A 104 -16.24 -3.07 3.02
CA ASP A 104 -15.03 -3.63 3.62
C ASP A 104 -14.05 -2.51 4.00
N CYS A 105 -14.51 -1.54 4.84
CA CYS A 105 -13.70 -0.42 5.36
C CYS A 105 -12.41 -0.83 6.08
N GLN A 106 -12.02 -2.09 6.00
CA GLN A 106 -10.72 -2.61 6.39
C GLN A 106 -9.65 -2.27 5.33
N GLY A 107 -9.65 -0.98 4.96
CA GLY A 107 -8.84 -0.37 3.94
C GLY A 107 -7.51 -1.06 3.71
N LYS A 108 -7.37 -1.63 2.52
CA LYS A 108 -6.19 -2.40 2.11
C LYS A 108 -4.90 -1.58 2.07
N CYS A 109 -4.97 -0.25 2.15
CA CYS A 109 -3.80 0.61 2.15
C CYS A 109 -3.29 0.88 3.58
N LEU A 110 -2.24 0.18 4.00
CA LEU A 110 -1.61 0.40 5.32
C LEU A 110 -1.02 1.80 5.46
N ALA A 111 -0.56 2.43 4.37
CA ALA A 111 -0.08 3.81 4.41
C ALA A 111 -1.19 4.78 4.82
N VAL A 112 -2.43 4.58 4.34
CA VAL A 112 -3.61 5.37 4.77
C VAL A 112 -3.99 5.07 6.21
N LYS A 113 -3.91 3.80 6.63
CA LYS A 113 -4.38 3.39 7.97
C LYS A 113 -3.37 3.69 9.08
N LEU A 114 -2.10 3.41 8.82
CA LEU A 114 -1.05 3.46 9.84
C LEU A 114 -0.12 4.67 9.68
N GLY A 115 -0.12 5.34 8.52
CA GLY A 115 0.93 6.30 8.16
C GLY A 115 1.15 7.38 9.19
N ALA A 116 0.11 8.10 9.58
CA ALA A 116 0.22 9.16 10.59
C ALA A 116 0.55 8.62 11.97
N GLU A 117 -0.08 7.48 12.37
CA GLU A 117 0.12 6.89 13.69
C GLU A 117 1.56 6.43 13.90
N VAL A 118 2.10 5.63 12.99
CA VAL A 118 3.41 4.98 13.21
C VAL A 118 4.60 5.87 12.85
N ALA A 119 4.38 6.91 12.05
CA ALA A 119 5.43 7.86 11.71
C ALA A 119 5.96 8.62 12.95
N ASP A 120 5.08 8.86 13.92
CA ASP A 120 5.45 9.53 15.17
C ASP A 120 5.94 8.55 16.26
N LEU A 121 5.58 7.27 16.15
CA LEU A 121 5.82 6.28 17.20
C LEU A 121 7.09 5.44 17.01
N SER A 122 7.52 5.21 15.76
CA SER A 122 8.57 4.26 15.46
C SER A 122 9.38 4.66 14.24
N GLU A 123 10.64 5.05 14.45
CA GLU A 123 11.55 5.43 13.36
C GLU A 123 11.78 4.31 12.34
N PRO A 124 11.95 3.01 12.71
CA PRO A 124 12.03 1.93 11.73
C PRO A 124 10.77 1.81 10.86
N MET A 125 9.58 1.95 11.44
CA MET A 125 8.32 1.90 10.70
C MET A 125 8.13 3.13 9.81
N ARG A 126 8.49 4.33 10.29
CA ARG A 126 8.51 5.56 9.48
C ARG A 126 9.41 5.42 8.26
N ALA A 127 10.61 4.88 8.46
CA ALA A 127 11.56 4.62 7.39
C ALA A 127 11.01 3.59 6.37
N ALA A 128 10.32 2.54 6.83
CA ALA A 128 9.66 1.56 5.95
C ALA A 128 8.54 2.21 5.12
N LEU A 129 7.70 3.06 5.73
CA LEU A 129 6.68 3.85 5.02
C LEU A 129 7.31 4.76 3.96
N MET A 130 8.36 5.49 4.32
CA MET A 130 9.08 6.37 3.40
C MET A 130 9.65 5.61 2.20
N ARG A 131 10.32 4.48 2.44
CA ARG A 131 10.85 3.61 1.36
C ARG A 131 9.73 3.11 0.44
N GLY A 132 8.65 2.59 1.01
CA GLY A 132 7.54 2.03 0.25
C GLY A 132 6.79 3.07 -0.57
N THR A 133 6.38 4.19 0.03
CA THR A 133 5.67 5.28 -0.66
C THR A 133 6.54 5.91 -1.75
N SER A 134 7.85 6.12 -1.49
CA SER A 134 8.78 6.60 -2.50
C SER A 134 8.97 5.60 -3.66
N ALA A 135 8.92 4.30 -3.39
CA ALA A 135 9.00 3.29 -4.44
C ALA A 135 7.73 3.27 -5.32
N ILE A 136 6.55 3.52 -4.74
CA ILE A 136 5.29 3.67 -5.50
C ILE A 136 5.36 4.90 -6.41
N THR A 137 5.69 6.07 -5.84
CA THR A 137 5.73 7.32 -6.62
C THR A 137 6.74 7.27 -7.77
N ARG A 138 7.91 6.63 -7.56
CA ARG A 138 8.88 6.42 -8.66
C ARG A 138 8.33 5.54 -9.79
N ARG A 139 7.54 4.50 -9.49
CA ARG A 139 6.90 3.66 -10.52
C ARG A 139 5.84 4.42 -11.28
N LEU A 140 5.04 5.22 -10.59
CA LEU A 140 4.04 6.09 -11.22
C LEU A 140 4.69 7.14 -12.11
N ALA A 141 5.79 7.76 -11.66
CA ALA A 141 6.54 8.73 -12.47
C ALA A 141 7.03 8.11 -13.80
N ARG A 142 7.66 6.93 -13.73
CA ARG A 142 8.10 6.19 -14.93
C ARG A 142 6.93 5.81 -15.85
N ALA A 143 5.78 5.47 -15.28
CA ALA A 143 4.60 5.17 -16.09
C ALA A 143 4.05 6.45 -16.75
N LEU A 144 4.10 7.61 -16.09
CA LEU A 144 3.74 8.88 -16.69
C LEU A 144 4.70 9.26 -17.84
N GLU A 145 6.02 9.12 -17.64
CA GLU A 145 7.03 9.30 -18.69
C GLU A 145 6.74 8.43 -19.92
N ALA A 146 6.48 7.13 -19.68
CA ALA A 146 6.16 6.19 -20.74
C ALA A 146 4.84 6.55 -21.46
N GLY A 147 3.82 7.02 -20.72
CA GLY A 147 2.54 7.41 -21.30
C GLY A 147 2.61 8.71 -22.13
N VAL A 148 3.50 9.64 -21.76
CA VAL A 148 3.82 10.80 -22.59
C VAL A 148 4.57 10.35 -23.85
N ALA A 149 5.53 9.45 -23.71
CA ALA A 149 6.34 8.95 -24.83
C ALA A 149 5.51 8.15 -25.85
N ASP A 150 4.53 7.35 -25.39
CA ASP A 150 3.64 6.58 -26.27
C ASP A 150 2.42 7.40 -26.77
N GLY A 151 2.31 8.66 -26.34
CA GLY A 151 1.25 9.58 -26.74
C GLY A 151 -0.14 9.27 -26.15
N SER A 152 -0.24 8.33 -25.19
CA SER A 152 -1.52 7.91 -24.61
C SER A 152 -2.06 8.86 -23.54
N LEU A 153 -1.21 9.75 -23.00
CA LEU A 153 -1.58 10.82 -22.07
C LEU A 153 -0.69 12.04 -22.26
N ARG A 154 -1.09 13.15 -21.65
CA ARG A 154 -0.30 14.38 -21.52
C ARG A 154 -0.28 14.83 -20.09
N ILE A 155 0.80 15.49 -19.67
CA ILE A 155 0.94 16.14 -18.37
C ILE A 155 1.56 17.52 -18.54
N ASP A 156 1.24 18.41 -17.62
CA ASP A 156 1.89 19.70 -17.52
C ASP A 156 2.95 19.63 -16.40
N GLY A 157 4.22 19.74 -16.79
CA GLY A 157 5.35 19.74 -15.86
C GLY A 157 6.08 18.40 -15.70
N ASP A 158 6.82 18.29 -14.60
CA ASP A 158 7.70 17.15 -14.31
C ASP A 158 6.92 15.89 -13.90
N PRO A 159 7.15 14.74 -14.55
CA PRO A 159 6.47 13.49 -14.22
C PRO A 159 6.60 13.05 -12.76
N ALA A 160 7.76 13.28 -12.12
CA ALA A 160 7.95 12.92 -10.72
C ALA A 160 7.09 13.78 -9.80
N HIS A 161 6.97 15.07 -10.08
CA HIS A 161 6.09 15.98 -9.34
C HIS A 161 4.61 15.61 -9.51
N VAL A 162 4.17 15.33 -10.74
CA VAL A 162 2.79 14.92 -11.04
C VAL A 162 2.48 13.58 -10.33
N ALA A 163 3.37 12.61 -10.39
CA ALA A 163 3.20 11.32 -9.70
C ALA A 163 3.07 11.48 -8.18
N GLN A 164 3.90 12.34 -7.58
CA GLN A 164 3.84 12.64 -6.16
C GLN A 164 2.53 13.34 -5.81
N SER A 165 2.11 14.32 -6.56
CA SER A 165 0.85 15.05 -6.36
C SER A 165 -0.37 14.13 -6.47
N LEU A 166 -0.41 13.27 -7.48
CA LEU A 166 -1.46 12.27 -7.63
C LEU A 166 -1.49 11.30 -6.44
N TYR A 167 -0.34 10.77 -6.03
CA TYR A 167 -0.29 9.85 -4.90
C TYR A 167 -0.79 10.49 -3.61
N GLN A 168 -0.38 11.73 -3.32
CA GLN A 168 -0.83 12.50 -2.15
C GLN A 168 -2.33 12.80 -2.22
N LEU A 169 -2.86 13.18 -3.40
CA LEU A 169 -4.29 13.38 -3.64
C LEU A 169 -5.10 12.13 -3.27
N TRP A 170 -4.67 10.95 -3.73
CA TRP A 170 -5.37 9.70 -3.46
C TRP A 170 -5.25 9.24 -2.01
N LEU A 171 -4.12 9.47 -1.34
CA LEU A 171 -3.99 9.25 0.11
C LEU A 171 -4.98 10.15 0.88
N GLY A 172 -5.01 11.44 0.57
CA GLY A 172 -5.93 12.41 1.19
C GLY A 172 -7.40 12.06 0.93
N ALA A 173 -7.76 11.74 -0.31
CA ALA A 173 -9.10 11.31 -0.68
C ALA A 173 -9.54 10.04 0.06
N SER A 174 -8.63 9.09 0.26
CA SER A 174 -8.90 7.87 1.03
C SER A 174 -9.17 8.16 2.51
N VAL A 175 -8.42 9.08 3.12
CA VAL A 175 -8.68 9.53 4.49
C VAL A 175 -10.02 10.23 4.57
N MET A 176 -10.30 11.15 3.65
CA MET A 176 -11.57 11.89 3.61
C MET A 176 -12.77 10.95 3.42
N SER A 177 -12.67 9.94 2.55
CA SER A 177 -13.75 8.95 2.37
C SER A 177 -14.10 8.22 3.67
N LYS A 178 -13.10 7.92 4.52
CA LYS A 178 -13.33 7.34 5.85
C LYS A 178 -14.02 8.32 6.81
N ILE A 179 -13.67 9.60 6.74
CA ILE A 179 -14.25 10.64 7.60
C ILE A 179 -15.72 10.90 7.24
N VAL A 180 -15.99 11.13 5.94
CA VAL A 180 -17.34 11.48 5.47
C VAL A 180 -18.24 10.27 5.20
N ARG A 181 -17.66 9.06 5.18
CA ARG A 181 -18.35 7.79 4.91
C ARG A 181 -19.09 7.76 3.57
N THR A 182 -18.48 8.35 2.53
CA THR A 182 -18.96 8.31 1.15
C THR A 182 -17.80 8.09 0.17
N THR A 183 -18.10 7.71 -1.06
CA THR A 183 -17.11 7.55 -2.14
C THR A 183 -16.76 8.85 -2.84
N GLN A 184 -17.48 9.93 -2.56
CA GLN A 184 -17.32 11.22 -3.23
C GLN A 184 -15.87 11.75 -3.25
N PRO A 185 -15.05 11.68 -2.17
CA PRO A 185 -13.66 12.14 -2.23
C PRO A 185 -12.80 11.35 -3.23
N VAL A 186 -12.95 10.03 -3.34
CA VAL A 186 -12.18 9.24 -4.32
C VAL A 186 -12.73 9.40 -5.76
N GLU A 187 -14.00 9.70 -5.93
CA GLU A 187 -14.58 10.09 -7.22
C GLU A 187 -14.03 11.43 -7.71
N THR A 188 -13.91 12.39 -6.79
CA THR A 188 -13.24 13.68 -7.06
C THR A 188 -11.77 13.47 -7.44
N ALA A 189 -11.04 12.62 -6.70
CA ALA A 189 -9.66 12.29 -7.03
C ALA A 189 -9.54 11.65 -8.42
N MET A 190 -10.47 10.77 -8.80
CA MET A 190 -10.53 10.16 -10.13
C MET A 190 -10.71 11.22 -11.23
N THR A 191 -11.66 12.13 -11.04
CA THR A 191 -11.91 13.25 -11.98
C THR A 191 -10.67 14.12 -12.13
N THR A 192 -10.06 14.53 -11.01
CA THR A 192 -8.82 15.35 -11.01
C THR A 192 -7.66 14.59 -11.66
N THR A 193 -7.55 13.26 -11.43
CA THR A 193 -6.53 12.44 -12.10
C THR A 193 -6.67 12.49 -13.62
N ARG A 194 -7.89 12.35 -14.16
CA ARG A 194 -8.14 12.45 -15.61
C ARG A 194 -7.76 13.82 -16.15
N GLN A 195 -8.11 14.89 -15.42
CA GLN A 195 -7.77 16.27 -15.82
C GLN A 195 -6.27 16.48 -15.88
N LEU A 196 -5.52 16.06 -14.82
CA LEU A 196 -4.06 16.19 -14.76
C LEU A 196 -3.32 15.38 -15.84
N LEU A 197 -3.93 14.30 -16.31
CA LEU A 197 -3.38 13.43 -17.36
C LEU A 197 -3.93 13.77 -18.76
N HIS A 198 -4.73 14.84 -18.89
CA HIS A 198 -5.42 15.27 -20.10
C HIS A 198 -6.20 14.14 -20.80
N LEU A 199 -6.86 13.28 -20.02
CA LEU A 199 -7.69 12.18 -20.51
C LEU A 199 -9.15 12.61 -20.62
N ALA A 200 -9.86 12.06 -21.62
CA ALA A 200 -11.30 12.28 -21.75
C ALA A 200 -12.06 11.83 -20.47
N PRO A 201 -13.20 12.45 -20.16
CA PRO A 201 -14.05 12.09 -19.02
C PRO A 201 -14.46 10.65 -18.96
#